data_5970d708a778c644a7f71c967221e0f6
#
_entry.id   5970d708a778c644a7f71c967221e0f6
#
_cell.length_a   1.000
_cell.length_b   1.000
_cell.length_c   1.000
_cell.angle_alpha   90.00
_cell.angle_beta   90.00
_cell.angle_gamma   90.00
#
_symmetry.space_group_name_H-M   'P 1'
#
loop_
_entity.id
_entity.type
_entity.pdbx_description
1 polymer ?
#
loop_
_entity_poly.entity_id
_entity_poly.type
_entity_poly.pdbx_seq_one_letter_code
_entity_poly.pdbx_strand_id
1 'polypeptide(L)'
;TLGMVKRLKDAFPTIPVIAGNVATPEGVRDLAAAGADAVKVGVGGGSICITRVVSGSGVPQLTAIADCAEAGHELKIPLIADGGIRTSGDIAKAIAAGASTVMLGSMLAGTNEAPGAEIVRQGRRYKVIRGMASLSANVERRKLDDSAADHEEEYSEDLWSEVVPEGVEALVPYRGGVTAILHQLSGGLRSGLSYAGAHTIEEMWELAEFIRITSAGRQESG
;
A
#
# COMPACT_ATOMS: atom_id res chain seq x y z
N THR A 1 -0.19 14.36 -10.74
CA THR A 1 0.75 13.21 -10.70
C THR A 1 1.52 13.06 -12.00
N LEU A 2 0.88 12.92 -13.19
CA LEU A 2 1.55 12.65 -14.47
C LEU A 2 2.63 13.70 -14.82
N GLY A 3 2.32 14.99 -14.68
CA GLY A 3 3.29 16.07 -14.94
C GLY A 3 4.51 16.02 -14.01
N MET A 4 4.35 15.56 -12.76
CA MET A 4 5.47 15.41 -11.82
C MET A 4 6.36 14.21 -12.20
N VAL A 5 5.77 13.07 -12.62
CA VAL A 5 6.54 11.92 -13.10
C VAL A 5 7.44 12.33 -14.27
N LYS A 6 6.87 13.03 -15.27
CA LYS A 6 7.64 13.56 -16.42
C LYS A 6 8.79 14.46 -15.96
N ARG A 7 8.51 15.45 -15.10
CA ARG A 7 9.54 16.35 -14.58
C ARG A 7 10.66 15.65 -13.83
N LEU A 8 10.33 14.61 -13.03
CA LEU A 8 11.32 13.81 -12.31
C LEU A 8 12.19 13.00 -13.29
N LYS A 9 11.59 12.39 -14.29
CA LYS A 9 12.33 11.63 -15.31
C LYS A 9 13.21 12.53 -16.18
N ASP A 10 12.76 13.74 -16.50
CA ASP A 10 13.56 14.74 -17.21
C ASP A 10 14.77 15.21 -16.39
N ALA A 11 14.56 15.45 -15.08
CA ALA A 11 15.62 15.92 -14.19
C ALA A 11 16.58 14.80 -13.76
N PHE A 12 16.08 13.57 -13.61
CA PHE A 12 16.81 12.41 -13.08
C PHE A 12 16.55 11.17 -13.94
N PRO A 13 17.04 11.12 -15.18
CA PRO A 13 16.67 10.06 -16.14
C PRO A 13 17.11 8.66 -15.72
N THR A 14 18.15 8.53 -14.90
CA THR A 14 18.68 7.24 -14.42
C THR A 14 18.05 6.72 -13.14
N ILE A 15 17.25 7.56 -12.45
CA ILE A 15 16.61 7.16 -11.19
C ILE A 15 15.26 6.53 -11.50
N PRO A 16 15.00 5.28 -11.03
CA PRO A 16 13.69 4.67 -11.18
C PRO A 16 12.61 5.43 -10.40
N VAL A 17 11.46 5.67 -11.04
CA VAL A 17 10.32 6.36 -10.45
C VAL A 17 9.15 5.40 -10.30
N ILE A 18 8.75 5.14 -9.05
CA ILE A 18 7.51 4.42 -8.73
C ILE A 18 6.40 5.45 -8.57
N ALA A 19 5.31 5.30 -9.33
CA ALA A 19 4.18 6.21 -9.29
C ALA A 19 2.86 5.51 -8.91
N GLY A 20 1.90 6.25 -8.41
CA GLY A 20 0.59 5.73 -8.01
C GLY A 20 -0.11 6.66 -6.98
N ASN A 21 -1.21 6.22 -6.40
CA ASN A 21 -1.83 4.91 -6.62
C ASN A 21 -2.91 5.01 -7.70
N VAL A 22 -3.09 3.92 -8.42
CA VAL A 22 -4.16 3.73 -9.39
C VAL A 22 -4.97 2.47 -9.04
N ALA A 23 -6.13 2.30 -9.67
CA ALA A 23 -6.97 1.12 -9.50
C ALA A 23 -7.59 0.65 -10.83
N THR A 24 -7.14 1.22 -11.95
CA THR A 24 -7.65 0.89 -13.30
C THR A 24 -6.52 0.70 -14.30
N PRO A 25 -6.75 -0.08 -15.38
CA PRO A 25 -5.77 -0.28 -16.47
C PRO A 25 -5.34 1.04 -17.12
N GLU A 26 -6.28 1.97 -17.31
CA GLU A 26 -6.01 3.29 -17.91
C GLU A 26 -5.00 4.06 -17.06
N GLY A 27 -5.18 4.03 -15.72
CA GLY A 27 -4.24 4.67 -14.79
C GLY A 27 -2.83 4.08 -14.88
N VAL A 28 -2.70 2.76 -15.09
CA VAL A 28 -1.41 2.10 -15.34
C VAL A 28 -0.79 2.61 -16.64
N ARG A 29 -1.57 2.64 -17.74
CA ARG A 29 -1.09 3.12 -19.06
C ARG A 29 -0.67 4.59 -19.00
N ASP A 30 -1.43 5.44 -18.32
CA ASP A 30 -1.12 6.85 -18.18
C ASP A 30 0.18 7.10 -17.42
N LEU A 31 0.40 6.38 -16.32
CA LEU A 31 1.63 6.49 -15.53
C LEU A 31 2.84 5.94 -16.29
N ALA A 32 2.70 4.81 -16.98
CA ALA A 32 3.73 4.26 -17.84
C ALA A 32 4.11 5.24 -18.98
N ALA A 33 3.12 5.82 -19.66
CA ALA A 33 3.33 6.82 -20.69
C ALA A 33 3.98 8.12 -20.16
N ALA A 34 3.80 8.43 -18.88
CA ALA A 34 4.49 9.54 -18.21
C ALA A 34 5.94 9.20 -17.84
N GLY A 35 6.39 7.96 -17.96
CA GLY A 35 7.75 7.50 -17.69
C GLY A 35 7.94 6.83 -16.33
N ALA A 36 6.87 6.40 -15.66
CA ALA A 36 7.01 5.60 -14.45
C ALA A 36 7.66 4.24 -14.75
N ASP A 37 8.58 3.81 -13.88
CA ASP A 37 9.27 2.51 -14.01
C ASP A 37 8.52 1.39 -13.26
N ALA A 38 7.64 1.73 -12.33
CA ALA A 38 6.71 0.82 -11.68
C ALA A 38 5.44 1.57 -11.25
N VAL A 39 4.32 0.84 -11.14
CA VAL A 39 3.04 1.44 -10.76
C VAL A 39 2.50 0.79 -9.48
N LYS A 40 2.09 1.63 -8.53
CA LYS A 40 1.48 1.20 -7.29
C LYS A 40 -0.05 1.19 -7.41
N VAL A 41 -0.65 0.01 -7.14
CA VAL A 41 -2.08 -0.28 -7.32
C VAL A 41 -2.77 -0.41 -5.97
N GLY A 42 -3.84 0.36 -5.79
CA GLY A 42 -4.70 0.28 -4.60
C GLY A 42 -5.25 1.62 -4.16
N VAL A 43 -6.58 1.71 -4.03
CA VAL A 43 -7.29 2.90 -3.54
C VAL A 43 -8.22 2.50 -2.39
N GLY A 44 -8.00 3.09 -1.22
CA GLY A 44 -8.82 2.88 -0.04
C GLY A 44 -8.62 1.55 0.68
N GLY A 45 -7.59 0.74 0.33
CA GLY A 45 -7.33 -0.60 0.88
C GLY A 45 -6.47 -0.62 2.16
N GLY A 46 -5.88 0.49 2.56
CA GLY A 46 -5.02 0.57 3.74
C GLY A 46 -5.79 0.37 5.05
N SER A 47 -5.15 -0.24 6.06
CA SER A 47 -5.78 -0.52 7.37
C SER A 47 -6.16 0.72 8.18
N ILE A 48 -5.48 1.83 7.94
CA ILE A 48 -5.70 3.15 8.57
C ILE A 48 -6.20 4.18 7.55
N CYS A 49 -6.61 3.73 6.35
CA CYS A 49 -7.20 4.54 5.31
C CYS A 49 -8.73 4.56 5.48
N ILE A 50 -9.33 5.74 5.51
CA ILE A 50 -10.77 5.93 5.58
C ILE A 50 -11.34 6.61 4.33
N THR A 51 -10.58 6.67 3.24
CA THR A 51 -11.01 7.25 1.96
C THR A 51 -12.35 6.70 1.50
N ARG A 52 -12.58 5.38 1.61
CA ARG A 52 -13.86 4.76 1.24
C ARG A 52 -15.05 5.28 2.04
N VAL A 53 -14.82 5.62 3.31
CA VAL A 53 -15.87 6.13 4.20
C VAL A 53 -16.10 7.62 3.95
N VAL A 54 -15.02 8.39 3.76
CA VAL A 54 -15.07 9.85 3.63
C VAL A 54 -15.52 10.29 2.24
N SER A 55 -14.97 9.67 1.19
CA SER A 55 -15.20 10.07 -0.21
C SER A 55 -16.11 9.12 -0.97
N GLY A 56 -16.41 7.93 -0.45
CA GLY A 56 -17.09 6.86 -1.16
C GLY A 56 -16.25 6.19 -2.25
N SER A 57 -14.99 6.63 -2.44
CA SER A 57 -14.11 6.15 -3.49
C SER A 57 -13.26 4.98 -3.03
N GLY A 58 -13.11 3.97 -3.88
CA GLY A 58 -12.25 2.81 -3.64
C GLY A 58 -12.62 1.62 -4.50
N VAL A 59 -11.65 0.73 -4.69
CA VAL A 59 -11.85 -0.53 -5.44
C VAL A 59 -11.39 -1.68 -4.54
N PRO A 60 -12.11 -2.83 -4.52
CA PRO A 60 -11.63 -4.03 -3.84
C PRO A 60 -10.23 -4.41 -4.34
N GLN A 61 -9.29 -4.64 -3.42
CA GLN A 61 -7.86 -4.70 -3.77
C GLN A 61 -7.54 -5.80 -4.78
N LEU A 62 -8.11 -7.01 -4.61
CA LEU A 62 -7.87 -8.11 -5.54
C LEU A 62 -8.38 -7.78 -6.95
N THR A 63 -9.56 -7.15 -7.05
CA THR A 63 -10.12 -6.66 -8.31
C THR A 63 -9.21 -5.62 -8.96
N ALA A 64 -8.77 -4.62 -8.19
CA ALA A 64 -7.87 -3.59 -8.71
C ALA A 64 -6.56 -4.17 -9.27
N ILE A 65 -5.99 -5.17 -8.59
CA ILE A 65 -4.77 -5.84 -9.07
C ILE A 65 -5.05 -6.60 -10.37
N ALA A 66 -6.09 -7.43 -10.38
CA ALA A 66 -6.44 -8.25 -11.54
C ALA A 66 -6.75 -7.39 -12.78
N ASP A 67 -7.53 -6.32 -12.61
CA ASP A 67 -7.87 -5.39 -13.70
C ASP A 67 -6.62 -4.67 -14.24
N CYS A 68 -5.68 -4.28 -13.37
CA CYS A 68 -4.45 -3.61 -13.77
C CYS A 68 -3.38 -4.57 -14.36
N ALA A 69 -3.46 -5.86 -14.06
CA ALA A 69 -2.43 -6.84 -14.41
C ALA A 69 -2.17 -6.94 -15.93
N GLU A 70 -3.24 -6.96 -16.73
CA GLU A 70 -3.12 -7.02 -18.19
C GLU A 70 -2.29 -5.85 -18.74
N ALA A 71 -2.63 -4.62 -18.32
CA ALA A 71 -1.88 -3.44 -18.76
C ALA A 71 -0.42 -3.44 -18.26
N GLY A 72 -0.19 -3.92 -17.02
CA GLY A 72 1.16 -4.07 -16.48
C GLY A 72 2.02 -5.05 -17.28
N HIS A 73 1.45 -6.20 -17.66
CA HIS A 73 2.12 -7.23 -18.44
C HIS A 73 2.38 -6.77 -19.88
N GLU A 74 1.37 -6.18 -20.55
CA GLU A 74 1.50 -5.64 -21.92
C GLU A 74 2.65 -4.61 -22.01
N LEU A 75 2.72 -3.70 -21.04
CA LEU A 75 3.71 -2.63 -20.99
C LEU A 75 5.03 -3.04 -20.34
N LYS A 76 5.11 -4.26 -19.81
CA LYS A 76 6.26 -4.77 -19.04
C LYS A 76 6.64 -3.85 -17.87
N ILE A 77 5.64 -3.26 -17.23
CA ILE A 77 5.82 -2.39 -16.07
C ILE A 77 5.40 -3.14 -14.79
N PRO A 78 6.29 -3.26 -13.78
CA PRO A 78 5.97 -3.94 -12.54
C PRO A 78 4.81 -3.27 -11.78
N LEU A 79 3.90 -4.08 -11.24
CA LEU A 79 2.82 -3.64 -10.38
C LEU A 79 3.11 -3.94 -8.91
N ILE A 80 2.91 -2.96 -8.05
CA ILE A 80 3.06 -3.07 -6.60
C ILE A 80 1.67 -3.05 -5.97
N ALA A 81 1.23 -4.17 -5.40
CA ALA A 81 -0.07 -4.22 -4.70
C ALA A 81 0.02 -3.53 -3.34
N ASP A 82 -0.68 -2.40 -3.19
CA ASP A 82 -0.64 -1.56 -1.99
C ASP A 82 -1.99 -1.54 -1.28
N GLY A 83 -2.05 -2.19 -0.12
CA GLY A 83 -3.22 -2.26 0.74
C GLY A 83 -3.87 -3.64 0.80
N GLY A 84 -4.64 -3.87 1.87
CA GLY A 84 -5.41 -5.10 2.07
C GLY A 84 -4.62 -6.31 2.55
N ILE A 85 -3.31 -6.26 2.67
CA ILE A 85 -2.44 -7.37 3.09
C ILE A 85 -2.45 -7.49 4.62
N ARG A 86 -2.95 -8.61 5.14
CA ARG A 86 -3.04 -8.93 6.56
C ARG A 86 -2.36 -10.24 6.93
N THR A 87 -2.17 -11.11 5.95
CA THR A 87 -1.58 -12.45 6.09
C THR A 87 -0.64 -12.75 4.93
N SER A 88 0.19 -13.79 5.06
CA SER A 88 0.98 -14.28 3.94
C SER A 88 0.12 -14.80 2.78
N GLY A 89 -1.06 -15.35 3.10
CA GLY A 89 -2.02 -15.77 2.07
C GLY A 89 -2.55 -14.61 1.23
N ASP A 90 -2.69 -13.39 1.81
CA ASP A 90 -3.05 -12.20 1.04
C ASP A 90 -1.92 -11.78 0.09
N ILE A 91 -0.66 -11.95 0.50
CA ILE A 91 0.51 -11.73 -0.39
C ILE A 91 0.44 -12.71 -1.57
N ALA A 92 0.27 -14.01 -1.30
CA ALA A 92 0.17 -15.03 -2.34
C ALA A 92 -0.95 -14.71 -3.34
N LYS A 93 -2.14 -14.31 -2.84
CA LYS A 93 -3.27 -13.91 -3.70
C LYS A 93 -2.99 -12.66 -4.52
N ALA A 94 -2.32 -11.66 -3.93
CA ALA A 94 -1.97 -10.43 -4.65
C ALA A 94 -0.98 -10.73 -5.79
N ILE A 95 0.03 -11.56 -5.54
CA ILE A 95 0.97 -12.03 -6.56
C ILE A 95 0.23 -12.84 -7.62
N ALA A 96 -0.57 -13.82 -7.23
CA ALA A 96 -1.35 -14.64 -8.17
C ALA A 96 -2.29 -13.81 -9.07
N ALA A 97 -2.80 -12.69 -8.57
CA ALA A 97 -3.65 -11.77 -9.33
C ALA A 97 -2.87 -10.87 -10.33
N GLY A 98 -1.55 -10.99 -10.41
CA GLY A 98 -0.71 -10.28 -11.37
C GLY A 98 0.19 -9.19 -10.80
N ALA A 99 0.27 -9.03 -9.47
CA ALA A 99 1.25 -8.13 -8.88
C ALA A 99 2.67 -8.72 -8.93
N SER A 100 3.66 -7.87 -9.18
CA SER A 100 5.08 -8.25 -9.13
C SER A 100 5.62 -8.24 -7.69
N THR A 101 5.06 -7.37 -6.84
CA THR A 101 5.44 -7.25 -5.43
C THR A 101 4.30 -6.62 -4.62
N VAL A 102 4.46 -6.54 -3.30
CA VAL A 102 3.46 -5.99 -2.39
C VAL A 102 4.06 -4.90 -1.50
N MET A 103 3.24 -3.91 -1.12
CA MET A 103 3.57 -2.94 -0.09
C MET A 103 2.89 -3.32 1.22
N LEU A 104 3.68 -3.41 2.29
CA LEU A 104 3.22 -3.79 3.61
C LEU A 104 3.22 -2.57 4.53
N GLY A 105 2.09 -2.27 5.17
CA GLY A 105 1.94 -1.21 6.16
C GLY A 105 1.77 -1.77 7.57
N SER A 106 0.53 -2.07 7.96
CA SER A 106 0.16 -2.50 9.32
C SER A 106 0.87 -3.77 9.79
N MET A 107 1.25 -4.65 8.89
CA MET A 107 2.00 -5.87 9.22
C MET A 107 3.35 -5.54 9.89
N LEU A 108 4.01 -4.46 9.47
CA LEU A 108 5.32 -4.04 9.96
C LEU A 108 5.24 -2.89 10.98
N ALA A 109 4.10 -2.24 11.13
CA ALA A 109 3.95 -1.04 11.96
C ALA A 109 4.24 -1.27 13.46
N GLY A 110 4.07 -2.49 13.97
CA GLY A 110 4.37 -2.86 15.36
C GLY A 110 5.81 -3.27 15.62
N THR A 111 6.70 -3.24 14.62
CA THR A 111 8.09 -3.70 14.76
C THR A 111 9.00 -2.64 15.40
N ASN A 112 10.18 -3.09 15.87
CA ASN A 112 11.21 -2.20 16.39
C ASN A 112 11.64 -1.15 15.37
N GLU A 113 11.74 -1.56 14.11
CA GLU A 113 12.25 -0.77 13.01
C GLU A 113 11.23 0.27 12.49
N ALA A 114 9.94 0.10 12.83
CA ALA A 114 8.92 1.10 12.50
C ALA A 114 9.12 2.39 13.34
N PRO A 115 8.95 3.58 12.76
CA PRO A 115 9.29 4.86 13.42
C PRO A 115 8.31 5.29 14.51
N GLY A 116 7.12 4.68 14.62
CA GLY A 116 6.09 5.06 15.59
C GLY A 116 6.56 4.94 17.04
N ALA A 117 6.11 5.86 17.88
CA ALA A 117 6.40 5.85 19.32
C ALA A 117 5.87 4.57 19.98
N GLU A 118 6.66 4.00 20.89
CA GLU A 118 6.26 2.88 21.72
C GLU A 118 5.55 3.40 22.98
N ILE A 119 4.40 2.83 23.30
CA ILE A 119 3.64 3.14 24.50
C ILE A 119 3.22 1.87 25.24
N VAL A 120 3.04 1.98 26.55
CA VAL A 120 2.51 0.91 27.39
C VAL A 120 1.08 1.26 27.80
N ARG A 121 0.13 0.38 27.50
CA ARG A 121 -1.27 0.51 27.90
C ARG A 121 -1.76 -0.79 28.52
N GLN A 122 -2.26 -0.73 29.74
CA GLN A 122 -2.75 -1.91 30.47
C GLN A 122 -1.72 -3.05 30.53
N GLY A 123 -0.45 -2.74 30.78
CA GLY A 123 0.65 -3.71 30.85
C GLY A 123 1.10 -4.32 29.53
N ARG A 124 0.55 -3.88 28.40
CA ARG A 124 0.93 -4.32 27.04
C ARG A 124 1.60 -3.22 26.26
N ARG A 125 2.59 -3.59 25.45
CA ARG A 125 3.33 -2.66 24.57
C ARG A 125 2.60 -2.50 23.24
N TYR A 126 2.53 -1.26 22.76
CA TYR A 126 1.95 -0.87 21.48
C TYR A 126 2.87 0.12 20.78
N LYS A 127 2.72 0.25 19.48
CA LYS A 127 3.28 1.37 18.69
C LYS A 127 2.17 2.23 18.12
N VAL A 128 2.43 3.52 18.05
CA VAL A 128 1.55 4.48 17.38
C VAL A 128 1.81 4.42 15.89
N ILE A 129 0.75 4.26 15.10
CA ILE A 129 0.81 4.36 13.64
C ILE A 129 -0.11 5.47 13.17
N ARG A 130 0.23 6.11 12.06
CA ARG A 130 -0.60 7.14 11.42
C ARG A 130 -0.68 6.94 9.92
N GLY A 131 -1.85 7.25 9.34
CA GLY A 131 -2.05 7.31 7.90
C GLY A 131 -1.35 8.52 7.30
N MET A 132 -0.84 8.41 6.09
CA MET A 132 -0.23 9.53 5.34
C MET A 132 -1.22 10.67 5.07
N ALA A 133 -2.53 10.35 5.01
CA ALA A 133 -3.62 11.32 4.87
C ALA A 133 -4.32 11.61 6.22
N SER A 134 -3.69 11.31 7.37
CA SER A 134 -4.19 11.71 8.69
C SER A 134 -4.00 13.21 8.90
N LEU A 135 -4.76 13.77 9.84
CA LEU A 135 -4.69 15.19 10.13
C LEU A 135 -3.27 15.63 10.56
N SER A 136 -2.66 14.89 11.49
CA SER A 136 -1.28 15.18 11.96
C SER A 136 -0.26 15.11 10.83
N ALA A 137 -0.36 14.14 9.91
CA ALA A 137 0.53 14.02 8.76
C ALA A 137 0.36 15.21 7.79
N ASN A 138 -0.88 15.67 7.58
CA ASN A 138 -1.15 16.85 6.75
C ASN A 138 -0.59 18.14 7.37
N VAL A 139 -0.76 18.31 8.69
CA VAL A 139 -0.18 19.47 9.42
C VAL A 139 1.35 19.47 9.34
N GLU A 140 2.01 18.35 9.60
CA GLU A 140 3.46 18.26 9.50
C GLU A 140 3.99 18.53 8.08
N ARG A 141 3.29 18.02 7.05
CA ARG A 141 3.66 18.29 5.66
C ARG A 141 3.60 19.78 5.33
N ARG A 142 2.53 20.47 5.74
CA ARG A 142 2.43 21.93 5.54
C ARG A 142 3.57 22.68 6.24
N LYS A 143 3.92 22.31 7.48
CA LYS A 143 5.07 22.90 8.18
C LYS A 143 6.39 22.74 7.42
N LEU A 144 6.61 21.62 6.75
CA LEU A 144 7.79 21.39 5.91
C LEU A 144 7.75 22.25 4.64
N ASP A 145 6.59 22.38 4.01
CA ASP A 145 6.41 23.21 2.82
C ASP A 145 6.59 24.70 3.16
N ASP A 146 6.05 25.19 4.28
CA ASP A 146 6.15 26.58 4.74
C ASP A 146 7.57 26.93 5.24
N SER A 147 8.28 25.99 5.87
CA SER A 147 9.70 26.22 6.25
C SER A 147 10.64 26.37 5.05
N ALA A 148 10.20 25.93 3.87
CA ALA A 148 10.89 26.16 2.60
C ALA A 148 10.52 27.49 1.95
N ALA A 149 9.47 28.16 2.44
CA ALA A 149 8.95 29.43 1.94
C ALA A 149 8.97 30.45 3.09
N ASP A 150 10.02 31.07 3.45
CA ASP A 150 10.28 32.12 4.46
C ASP A 150 9.07 32.86 5.11
N HIS A 151 7.95 32.18 5.36
CA HIS A 151 6.74 32.71 5.99
C HIS A 151 6.40 31.95 7.27
N GLU A 152 6.69 32.57 8.42
CA GLU A 152 6.11 32.21 9.72
C GLU A 152 4.63 32.66 9.76
N GLU A 153 3.72 31.90 9.14
CA GLU A 153 2.30 32.09 9.41
C GLU A 153 1.90 31.29 10.65
N GLU A 154 1.33 32.01 11.63
CA GLU A 154 0.74 31.48 12.83
C GLU A 154 -0.38 30.49 12.44
N TYR A 155 -0.20 29.19 12.76
CA TYR A 155 -1.16 28.15 12.43
C TYR A 155 -2.48 28.40 13.18
N SER A 156 -3.44 29.02 12.48
CA SER A 156 -4.76 29.34 13.03
C SER A 156 -5.61 28.06 13.21
N GLU A 157 -6.59 28.11 14.12
CA GLU A 157 -7.61 27.08 14.31
C GLU A 157 -8.38 26.75 13.03
N ASP A 158 -8.33 27.61 12.02
CA ASP A 158 -8.95 27.45 10.71
C ASP A 158 -8.39 26.27 9.90
N LEU A 159 -7.13 25.87 10.11
CA LEU A 159 -6.52 24.73 9.44
C LEU A 159 -7.25 23.40 9.71
N TRP A 160 -7.82 23.27 10.91
CA TRP A 160 -8.60 22.11 11.32
C TRP A 160 -9.95 22.03 10.61
N SER A 161 -10.48 23.16 10.16
CA SER A 161 -11.76 23.24 9.45
C SER A 161 -11.62 23.02 7.94
N GLU A 162 -10.44 23.22 7.35
CA GLU A 162 -10.20 23.10 5.91
C GLU A 162 -9.80 21.70 5.44
N VAL A 163 -9.24 20.86 6.33
CA VAL A 163 -8.72 19.53 5.97
C VAL A 163 -9.69 18.45 6.41
N VAL A 164 -10.23 17.72 5.44
CA VAL A 164 -10.97 16.47 5.70
C VAL A 164 -9.97 15.32 5.67
N PRO A 165 -9.62 14.71 6.83
CA PRO A 165 -8.64 13.64 6.86
C PRO A 165 -9.22 12.36 6.24
N GLU A 166 -8.43 11.69 5.41
CA GLU A 166 -8.73 10.38 4.83
C GLU A 166 -7.91 9.25 5.46
N GLY A 167 -7.19 9.54 6.54
CA GLY A 167 -6.42 8.60 7.35
C GLY A 167 -6.62 8.84 8.83
N VAL A 168 -6.39 7.81 9.63
CA VAL A 168 -6.48 7.86 11.09
C VAL A 168 -5.16 7.51 11.75
N GLU A 169 -5.04 7.86 13.03
CA GLU A 169 -4.02 7.35 13.92
C GLU A 169 -4.57 6.14 14.70
N ALA A 170 -3.71 5.15 14.92
CA ALA A 170 -4.10 3.95 15.62
C ALA A 170 -2.94 3.38 16.46
N LEU A 171 -3.30 2.50 17.39
CA LEU A 171 -2.35 1.71 18.16
C LEU A 171 -2.31 0.29 17.59
N VAL A 172 -1.10 -0.19 17.30
CA VAL A 172 -0.88 -1.58 16.92
C VAL A 172 -0.08 -2.30 17.99
N PRO A 173 -0.35 -3.57 18.27
CA PRO A 173 0.44 -4.35 19.20
C PRO A 173 1.92 -4.36 18.78
N TYR A 174 2.81 -4.20 19.76
CA TYR A 174 4.24 -4.37 19.54
C TYR A 174 4.56 -5.82 19.15
N ARG A 175 5.41 -6.00 18.15
CA ARG A 175 5.69 -7.32 17.52
C ARG A 175 7.18 -7.72 17.54
N GLY A 176 8.06 -6.93 18.16
CA GLY A 176 9.51 -7.21 18.16
C GLY A 176 10.20 -6.86 16.85
N GLY A 177 11.25 -7.58 16.50
CA GLY A 177 12.03 -7.33 15.30
C GLY A 177 11.35 -7.76 14.01
N VAL A 178 11.56 -7.02 12.92
CA VAL A 178 10.94 -7.24 11.60
C VAL A 178 11.33 -8.59 10.96
N THR A 179 12.54 -9.09 11.24
CA THR A 179 13.09 -10.30 10.63
C THR A 179 12.19 -11.53 10.79
N ALA A 180 11.63 -11.73 12.01
CA ALA A 180 10.74 -12.86 12.28
C ALA A 180 9.44 -12.76 11.46
N ILE A 181 8.90 -11.55 11.31
CA ILE A 181 7.69 -11.31 10.51
C ILE A 181 7.97 -11.56 9.03
N LEU A 182 9.07 -11.03 8.49
CA LEU A 182 9.44 -11.25 7.10
C LEU A 182 9.69 -12.72 6.79
N HIS A 183 10.30 -13.46 7.74
CA HIS A 183 10.50 -14.91 7.61
C HIS A 183 9.17 -15.65 7.46
N GLN A 184 8.18 -15.34 8.32
CA GLN A 184 6.85 -15.95 8.27
C GLN A 184 6.11 -15.61 6.97
N LEU A 185 6.14 -14.34 6.56
CA LEU A 185 5.49 -13.89 5.34
C LEU A 185 6.11 -14.53 4.08
N SER A 186 7.44 -14.59 4.02
CA SER A 186 8.17 -15.24 2.93
C SER A 186 7.90 -16.75 2.89
N GLY A 187 7.83 -17.39 4.06
CA GLY A 187 7.48 -18.81 4.16
C GLY A 187 6.09 -19.10 3.61
N GLY A 188 5.09 -18.28 3.99
CA GLY A 188 3.72 -18.43 3.50
C GLY A 188 3.58 -18.16 2.00
N LEU A 189 4.34 -17.18 1.45
CA LEU A 189 4.39 -16.95 0.01
C LEU A 189 4.98 -18.17 -0.74
N ARG A 190 6.09 -18.73 -0.24
CA ARG A 190 6.68 -19.94 -0.83
C ARG A 190 5.72 -21.14 -0.82
N SER A 191 4.95 -21.29 0.26
CA SER A 191 3.90 -22.30 0.32
C SER A 191 2.83 -22.04 -0.74
N GLY A 192 2.40 -20.79 -0.92
CA GLY A 192 1.43 -20.41 -1.95
C GLY A 192 1.92 -20.73 -3.37
N LEU A 193 3.18 -20.41 -3.69
CA LEU A 193 3.83 -20.79 -4.95
C LEU A 193 3.82 -22.32 -5.13
N SER A 194 4.22 -23.06 -4.10
CA SER A 194 4.27 -24.53 -4.15
C SER A 194 2.90 -25.15 -4.40
N TYR A 195 1.83 -24.65 -3.77
CA TYR A 195 0.47 -25.14 -4.00
C TYR A 195 -0.05 -24.82 -5.41
N ALA A 196 0.36 -23.71 -5.99
CA ALA A 196 0.06 -23.38 -7.38
C ALA A 196 0.92 -24.17 -8.39
N GLY A 197 1.94 -24.92 -7.94
CA GLY A 197 2.90 -25.58 -8.82
C GLY A 197 3.92 -24.64 -9.47
N ALA A 198 4.06 -23.42 -8.94
CA ALA A 198 4.91 -22.37 -9.49
C ALA A 198 6.26 -22.30 -8.76
N HIS A 199 7.33 -22.04 -9.50
CA HIS A 199 8.68 -21.81 -8.98
C HIS A 199 9.09 -20.33 -9.05
N THR A 200 8.41 -19.52 -9.89
CA THR A 200 8.63 -18.09 -10.06
C THR A 200 7.31 -17.32 -9.89
N ILE A 201 7.41 -16.00 -9.77
CA ILE A 201 6.24 -15.12 -9.73
C ILE A 201 5.48 -15.17 -11.07
N GLU A 202 6.20 -15.18 -12.17
CA GLU A 202 5.64 -15.25 -13.51
C GLU A 202 4.87 -16.57 -13.72
N GLU A 203 5.43 -17.70 -13.29
CA GLU A 203 4.71 -18.98 -13.33
C GLU A 203 3.45 -18.95 -12.45
N MET A 204 3.47 -18.25 -11.31
CA MET A 204 2.29 -18.10 -10.48
C MET A 204 1.17 -17.31 -11.17
N TRP A 205 1.49 -16.32 -11.98
CA TRP A 205 0.49 -15.59 -12.76
C TRP A 205 -0.23 -16.49 -13.78
N GLU A 206 0.50 -17.48 -14.33
CA GLU A 206 -0.02 -18.40 -15.36
C GLU A 206 -0.78 -19.61 -14.74
N LEU A 207 -0.31 -20.10 -13.59
CA LEU A 207 -0.77 -21.37 -13.02
C LEU A 207 -1.84 -21.20 -11.92
N ALA A 208 -1.93 -20.02 -11.28
CA ALA A 208 -2.85 -19.81 -10.19
C ALA A 208 -4.30 -19.69 -10.66
N GLU A 209 -5.20 -20.42 -10.02
CA GLU A 209 -6.63 -20.34 -10.27
C GLU A 209 -7.37 -19.76 -9.06
N PHE A 210 -8.32 -18.86 -9.32
CA PHE A 210 -9.17 -18.28 -8.30
C PHE A 210 -10.57 -18.91 -8.32
N ILE A 211 -11.07 -19.26 -7.15
CA ILE A 211 -12.47 -19.65 -6.96
C ILE A 211 -13.20 -18.63 -6.09
N ARG A 212 -14.48 -18.41 -6.37
CA ARG A 212 -15.32 -17.61 -5.51
C ARG A 212 -15.82 -18.47 -4.36
N ILE A 213 -15.60 -18.02 -3.13
CA ILE A 213 -16.08 -18.68 -1.92
C ILE A 213 -17.35 -17.97 -1.40
N THR A 214 -18.24 -18.75 -0.75
CA THR A 214 -19.41 -18.25 -0.04
C THR A 214 -19.03 -17.72 1.35
N SER A 215 -19.99 -17.06 2.03
CA SER A 215 -19.79 -16.68 3.43
C SER A 215 -19.51 -17.89 4.35
N ALA A 216 -20.15 -19.03 4.08
CA ALA A 216 -19.90 -20.29 4.82
C ALA A 216 -18.48 -20.81 4.57
N GLY A 217 -18.03 -20.85 3.32
CA GLY A 217 -16.65 -21.23 2.99
C GLY A 217 -15.61 -20.29 3.59
N ARG A 218 -15.94 -18.99 3.74
CA ARG A 218 -15.07 -18.06 4.45
C ARG A 218 -14.97 -18.37 5.95
N GLN A 219 -16.09 -18.75 6.60
CA GLN A 219 -16.08 -19.15 8.00
C GLN A 219 -15.29 -20.44 8.24
N GLU A 220 -15.39 -21.42 7.31
CA GLU A 220 -14.61 -22.66 7.34
C GLU A 220 -13.09 -22.39 7.20
N SER A 221 -12.71 -21.38 6.45
CA SER A 221 -11.30 -21.04 6.18
C SER A 221 -10.61 -20.26 7.33
N GLY A 222 -11.32 -19.87 8.38
CA GLY A 222 -10.80 -19.20 9.58
C GLY A 222 -11.04 -17.71 9.62
#